data_447745f6a5253d997250f25578986189
#
_entry.id   447745f6a5253d997250f25578986189
#
_cell.length_a   1.000
_cell.length_b   1.000
_cell.length_c   1.000
_cell.angle_alpha   90.00
_cell.angle_beta   90.00
_cell.angle_gamma   90.00
#
_symmetry.space_group_name_H-M   'P 1'
#
loop_
_entity.id
_entity.type
_entity.pdbx_description
1 polymer ?
#
loop_
_entity_poly.entity_id
_entity_poly.type
_entity_poly.pdbx_seq_one_letter_code
_entity_poly.pdbx_strand_id
1 'polypeptide(L)'
;SIQSISDLKKALKSKIHSEIFILGGGSNLLLTKDIDALVIHINIKGIEILSENKNTISLKVMAGENWQEFVEYCIDNNYGGVENLSLIPGNVGTAPIQNIGAYGVELENVFNSCNAISLNNHSEKKFTKEACKFGYRSSIFKNEQKDEFIITSVIFNLTKTKHNKNIGYGAIKEELNNLQIENPTLKEISEAVIKIRRSKLPDPKKLGNSGSFFKNPIINNLEFK
;
A
#
# COMPACT_ATOMS: atom_id res chain seq x y z
N SER A 1 19.16 -4.88 -6.16
CA SER A 1 17.98 -4.01 -6.33
C SER A 1 17.56 -4.01 -7.79
N ILE A 2 16.27 -4.15 -8.04
CA ILE A 2 15.65 -4.26 -9.36
C ILE A 2 14.99 -2.94 -9.72
N GLN A 3 15.40 -2.35 -10.85
CA GLN A 3 14.89 -1.05 -11.30
C GLN A 3 14.02 -1.14 -12.57
N SER A 4 13.94 -2.32 -13.19
CA SER A 4 13.09 -2.55 -14.36
C SER A 4 12.47 -3.95 -14.37
N ILE A 5 11.38 -4.11 -15.12
CA ILE A 5 10.77 -5.43 -15.38
C ILE A 5 11.74 -6.35 -16.09
N SER A 6 12.56 -5.82 -17.00
CA SER A 6 13.59 -6.59 -17.69
C SER A 6 14.62 -7.17 -16.71
N ASP A 7 15.09 -6.37 -15.76
CA ASP A 7 16.08 -6.82 -14.77
C ASP A 7 15.44 -7.83 -13.79
N LEU A 8 14.16 -7.65 -13.44
CA LEU A 8 13.43 -8.63 -12.66
C LEU A 8 13.39 -9.99 -13.38
N LYS A 9 13.01 -10.00 -14.66
CA LYS A 9 12.97 -11.24 -15.45
C LYS A 9 14.36 -11.89 -15.62
N LYS A 10 15.42 -11.10 -15.74
CA LYS A 10 16.80 -11.62 -15.75
C LYS A 10 17.18 -12.25 -14.40
N ALA A 11 16.88 -11.56 -13.31
CA ALA A 11 17.15 -12.06 -11.95
C ALA A 11 16.43 -13.37 -11.67
N LEU A 12 15.15 -13.48 -12.04
CA LEU A 12 14.35 -14.70 -11.88
C LEU A 12 14.86 -15.88 -12.71
N LYS A 13 15.48 -15.62 -13.85
CA LYS A 13 16.09 -16.66 -14.69
C LYS A 13 17.48 -17.08 -14.20
N SER A 14 18.11 -16.28 -13.33
CA SER A 14 19.42 -16.64 -12.78
C SER A 14 19.26 -17.82 -11.80
N LYS A 15 20.11 -18.84 -11.95
CA LYS A 15 20.13 -20.01 -11.05
C LYS A 15 21.20 -19.87 -9.96
N ILE A 16 21.44 -18.62 -9.49
CA ILE A 16 22.50 -18.34 -8.50
C ILE A 16 22.16 -18.93 -7.14
N HIS A 17 20.88 -18.91 -6.77
CA HIS A 17 20.37 -19.52 -5.53
C HIS A 17 19.12 -20.35 -5.82
N SER A 18 18.90 -21.38 -5.01
CA SER A 18 17.69 -22.21 -5.07
C SER A 18 16.46 -21.51 -4.50
N GLU A 19 16.68 -20.59 -3.56
CA GLU A 19 15.62 -19.84 -2.89
C GLU A 19 15.66 -18.36 -3.28
N ILE A 20 14.49 -17.72 -3.32
CA ILE A 20 14.31 -16.31 -3.64
C ILE A 20 13.57 -15.66 -2.48
N PHE A 21 14.07 -14.53 -2.01
CA PHE A 21 13.42 -13.69 -1.02
C PHE A 21 13.06 -12.33 -1.65
N ILE A 22 11.75 -12.03 -1.75
CA ILE A 22 11.26 -10.79 -2.33
C ILE A 22 11.18 -9.72 -1.24
N LEU A 23 11.86 -8.60 -1.47
CA LEU A 23 11.91 -7.47 -0.55
C LEU A 23 11.27 -6.23 -1.20
N GLY A 24 10.26 -5.65 -0.53
CA GLY A 24 9.75 -4.31 -0.81
C GLY A 24 10.47 -3.27 0.05
N GLY A 25 9.72 -2.39 0.73
CA GLY A 25 10.28 -1.39 1.63
C GLY A 25 10.83 -1.93 2.96
N GLY A 26 10.72 -3.22 3.25
CA GLY A 26 11.23 -3.85 4.48
C GLY A 26 10.52 -3.44 5.78
N SER A 27 9.44 -2.68 5.69
CA SER A 27 8.79 -2.03 6.84
C SER A 27 7.91 -2.93 7.71
N ASN A 28 7.65 -4.17 7.27
CA ASN A 28 6.84 -5.15 8.02
C ASN A 28 7.60 -6.48 8.09
N LEU A 29 8.88 -6.41 8.40
CA LEU A 29 9.80 -7.54 8.42
C LEU A 29 10.68 -7.47 9.66
N LEU A 30 10.79 -8.58 10.39
CA LEU A 30 11.75 -8.78 11.44
C LEU A 30 12.72 -9.91 11.04
N LEU A 31 13.96 -9.55 10.75
CA LEU A 31 15.01 -10.52 10.44
C LEU A 31 15.59 -11.06 11.75
N THR A 32 15.44 -12.36 11.99
CA THR A 32 15.94 -13.04 13.19
C THR A 32 17.18 -13.88 12.91
N LYS A 33 17.58 -14.02 11.65
CA LYS A 33 18.77 -14.76 11.18
C LYS A 33 19.16 -14.26 9.81
N ASP A 34 20.35 -14.65 9.34
CA ASP A 34 20.80 -14.42 7.98
C ASP A 34 19.87 -15.08 6.96
N ILE A 35 19.73 -14.46 5.80
CA ILE A 35 18.89 -14.95 4.69
C ILE A 35 19.81 -15.64 3.68
N ASP A 36 19.72 -16.96 3.60
CA ASP A 36 20.41 -17.77 2.59
C ASP A 36 19.51 -17.90 1.35
N ALA A 37 19.34 -16.80 0.63
CA ALA A 37 18.52 -16.72 -0.59
C ALA A 37 18.98 -15.57 -1.50
N LEU A 38 18.58 -15.60 -2.76
CA LEU A 38 18.67 -14.45 -3.64
C LEU A 38 17.67 -13.38 -3.21
N VAL A 39 18.13 -12.33 -2.55
CA VAL A 39 17.27 -11.21 -2.15
C VAL A 39 17.00 -10.31 -3.35
N ILE A 40 15.75 -10.24 -3.78
CA ILE A 40 15.27 -9.40 -4.87
C ILE A 40 14.54 -8.20 -4.27
N HIS A 41 15.23 -7.05 -4.18
CA HIS A 41 14.63 -5.79 -3.73
C HIS A 41 13.96 -5.09 -4.90
N ILE A 42 12.64 -4.92 -4.83
CA ILE A 42 11.83 -4.28 -5.86
C ILE A 42 11.88 -2.76 -5.69
N ASN A 43 12.58 -2.10 -6.62
CA ASN A 43 12.76 -0.63 -6.66
C ASN A 43 12.43 -0.06 -8.05
N ILE A 44 11.42 -0.63 -8.71
CA ILE A 44 10.92 -0.15 -10.01
C ILE A 44 10.07 1.10 -9.74
N LYS A 45 10.49 2.24 -10.30
CA LYS A 45 9.89 3.56 -10.06
C LYS A 45 9.09 4.07 -11.26
N GLY A 46 8.15 4.96 -11.00
CA GLY A 46 7.38 5.72 -11.98
C GLY A 46 5.90 5.79 -11.65
N ILE A 47 5.30 6.93 -11.99
CA ILE A 47 3.86 7.18 -11.94
C ILE A 47 3.42 7.60 -13.34
N GLU A 48 2.43 6.92 -13.89
CA GLU A 48 1.90 7.12 -15.24
C GLU A 48 0.39 7.40 -15.16
N ILE A 49 -0.07 8.47 -15.82
CA ILE A 49 -1.48 8.74 -15.99
C ILE A 49 -2.00 7.87 -17.13
N LEU A 50 -2.87 6.92 -16.84
CA LEU A 50 -3.49 6.05 -17.85
C LEU A 50 -4.69 6.71 -18.52
N SER A 51 -5.49 7.40 -17.74
CA SER A 51 -6.67 8.14 -18.21
C SER A 51 -7.10 9.17 -17.19
N GLU A 52 -7.70 10.24 -17.67
CA GLU A 52 -8.33 11.24 -16.80
C GLU A 52 -9.55 11.85 -17.46
N ASN A 53 -10.46 12.33 -16.62
CA ASN A 53 -11.58 13.16 -17.02
C ASN A 53 -11.77 14.29 -15.99
N LYS A 54 -12.90 15.02 -16.08
CA LYS A 54 -13.18 16.13 -15.17
C LYS A 54 -13.22 15.72 -13.69
N ASN A 55 -13.67 14.51 -13.37
CA ASN A 55 -13.98 14.09 -12.01
C ASN A 55 -13.01 13.04 -11.45
N THR A 56 -12.37 12.25 -12.31
CA THR A 56 -11.55 11.09 -11.92
C THR A 56 -10.26 11.00 -12.72
N ILE A 57 -9.29 10.32 -12.13
CA ILE A 57 -8.02 9.99 -12.75
C ILE A 57 -7.66 8.53 -12.47
N SER A 58 -7.05 7.86 -13.43
CA SER A 58 -6.48 6.52 -13.28
C SER A 58 -4.96 6.61 -13.37
N LEU A 59 -4.28 6.22 -12.30
CA LEU A 59 -2.83 6.22 -12.19
C LEU A 59 -2.29 4.81 -12.15
N LYS A 60 -1.26 4.53 -12.95
CA LYS A 60 -0.41 3.35 -12.80
C LYS A 60 0.83 3.74 -12.04
N VAL A 61 1.04 3.12 -10.90
CA VAL A 61 2.14 3.41 -9.98
C VAL A 61 3.02 2.18 -9.87
N MET A 62 4.30 2.33 -10.09
CA MET A 62 5.23 1.21 -10.07
C MET A 62 5.49 0.73 -8.64
N ALA A 63 5.77 -0.56 -8.50
CA ALA A 63 5.79 -1.27 -7.22
C ALA A 63 6.85 -0.76 -6.22
N GLY A 64 7.95 -0.19 -6.71
CA GLY A 64 9.02 0.37 -5.89
C GLY A 64 8.75 1.78 -5.37
N GLU A 65 7.67 2.45 -5.80
CA GLU A 65 7.33 3.76 -5.26
C GLU A 65 7.06 3.69 -3.76
N ASN A 66 7.59 4.65 -3.01
CA ASN A 66 7.29 4.77 -1.58
C ASN A 66 5.81 5.15 -1.41
N TRP A 67 5.12 4.47 -0.51
CA TRP A 67 3.69 4.69 -0.30
C TRP A 67 3.37 6.12 0.15
N GLN A 68 4.14 6.67 1.09
CA GLN A 68 3.89 8.03 1.58
C GLN A 68 4.18 9.09 0.51
N GLU A 69 5.25 8.93 -0.26
CA GLU A 69 5.56 9.83 -1.37
C GLU A 69 4.46 9.80 -2.44
N PHE A 70 3.89 8.61 -2.72
CA PHE A 70 2.72 8.50 -3.59
C PHE A 70 1.48 9.20 -3.02
N VAL A 71 1.22 9.08 -1.72
CA VAL A 71 0.10 9.81 -1.07
C VAL A 71 0.32 11.33 -1.16
N GLU A 72 1.53 11.82 -0.90
CA GLU A 72 1.88 13.24 -1.04
C GLU A 72 1.70 13.72 -2.48
N TYR A 73 2.17 12.95 -3.46
CA TYR A 73 1.92 13.23 -4.88
C TYR A 73 0.42 13.36 -5.19
N CYS A 74 -0.42 12.48 -4.65
CA CYS A 74 -1.86 12.56 -4.84
C CYS A 74 -2.46 13.83 -4.21
N ILE A 75 -2.04 14.18 -3.00
CA ILE A 75 -2.53 15.38 -2.29
C ILE A 75 -2.14 16.65 -3.02
N ASP A 76 -0.88 16.77 -3.46
CA ASP A 76 -0.37 17.95 -4.16
C ASP A 76 -1.07 18.18 -5.50
N ASN A 77 -1.56 17.10 -6.14
CA ASN A 77 -2.35 17.16 -7.38
C ASN A 77 -3.87 17.18 -7.13
N ASN A 78 -4.31 17.25 -5.89
CA ASN A 78 -5.72 17.17 -5.51
C ASN A 78 -6.42 15.88 -5.98
N TYR A 79 -5.73 14.73 -5.87
CA TYR A 79 -6.28 13.40 -6.15
C TYR A 79 -6.69 12.72 -4.84
N GLY A 80 -8.01 12.59 -4.61
CA GLY A 80 -8.57 12.07 -3.37
C GLY A 80 -8.83 10.58 -3.37
N GLY A 81 -8.77 9.99 -2.17
CA GLY A 81 -9.08 8.60 -1.87
C GLY A 81 -7.97 7.86 -1.10
N VAL A 82 -6.77 8.45 -0.99
CA VAL A 82 -5.63 7.85 -0.26
C VAL A 82 -5.18 8.66 0.96
N GLU A 83 -5.75 9.82 1.21
CA GLU A 83 -5.38 10.75 2.29
C GLU A 83 -5.41 10.13 3.68
N ASN A 84 -6.39 9.25 3.95
CA ASN A 84 -6.50 8.51 5.21
C ASN A 84 -5.40 7.46 5.39
N LEU A 85 -4.74 7.07 4.30
CA LEU A 85 -3.68 6.06 4.29
C LEU A 85 -2.28 6.70 4.42
N SER A 86 -2.22 7.97 4.79
CA SER A 86 -0.97 8.73 5.01
C SER A 86 -0.10 8.06 6.07
N LEU A 87 1.21 8.16 5.86
CA LEU A 87 2.26 7.67 6.74
C LEU A 87 2.22 6.14 7.00
N ILE A 88 1.53 5.36 6.16
CA ILE A 88 1.69 3.90 6.18
C ILE A 88 3.06 3.59 5.57
N PRO A 89 3.94 2.87 6.28
CA PRO A 89 5.25 2.54 5.76
C PRO A 89 5.17 1.46 4.68
N GLY A 90 6.17 1.43 3.79
CA GLY A 90 6.30 0.44 2.73
C GLY A 90 6.20 1.02 1.33
N ASN A 91 6.13 0.15 0.34
CA ASN A 91 6.08 0.49 -1.06
C ASN A 91 4.71 0.14 -1.67
N VAL A 92 4.37 0.81 -2.77
CA VAL A 92 3.10 0.63 -3.50
C VAL A 92 2.86 -0.84 -3.88
N GLY A 93 3.89 -1.57 -4.33
CA GLY A 93 3.74 -2.98 -4.72
C GLY A 93 3.42 -3.92 -3.57
N THR A 94 3.68 -3.53 -2.31
CA THR A 94 3.35 -4.34 -1.13
C THR A 94 1.96 -4.02 -0.57
N ALA A 95 1.37 -2.91 -0.98
CA ALA A 95 0.07 -2.46 -0.48
C ALA A 95 -1.08 -3.46 -0.75
N PRO A 96 -1.19 -4.11 -1.93
CA PRO A 96 -2.24 -5.09 -2.19
C PRO A 96 -2.10 -6.40 -1.42
N ILE A 97 -0.89 -6.75 -0.96
CA ILE A 97 -0.64 -8.04 -0.30
C ILE A 97 -1.58 -8.24 0.90
N GLN A 98 -1.76 -7.22 1.70
CA GLN A 98 -2.60 -7.27 2.88
C GLN A 98 -3.71 -6.20 2.88
N ASN A 99 -4.10 -5.68 1.70
CA ASN A 99 -5.13 -4.66 1.61
C ASN A 99 -4.90 -3.58 2.68
N ILE A 100 -3.79 -2.83 2.56
CA ILE A 100 -3.43 -1.85 3.60
C ILE A 100 -4.61 -0.94 3.91
N GLY A 101 -4.78 -0.58 5.17
CA GLY A 101 -5.91 0.25 5.59
C GLY A 101 -5.66 0.94 6.91
N ALA A 102 -6.24 2.11 7.04
CA ALA A 102 -6.21 2.93 8.24
C ALA A 102 -7.42 3.87 8.26
N TYR A 103 -7.89 4.20 9.45
CA TYR A 103 -8.88 5.25 9.67
C TYR A 103 -10.13 5.14 8.78
N GLY A 104 -10.65 3.91 8.64
CA GLY A 104 -11.90 3.65 7.92
C GLY A 104 -11.76 3.58 6.40
N VAL A 105 -10.54 3.63 5.85
CA VAL A 105 -10.23 3.47 4.42
C VAL A 105 -9.31 2.27 4.23
N GLU A 106 -9.53 1.49 3.19
CA GLU A 106 -8.67 0.40 2.75
C GLU A 106 -8.25 0.61 1.29
N LEU A 107 -7.13 0.01 0.89
CA LEU A 107 -6.60 0.09 -0.48
C LEU A 107 -7.66 -0.26 -1.53
N GLU A 108 -8.47 -1.28 -1.28
CA GLU A 108 -9.52 -1.73 -2.19
C GLU A 108 -10.52 -0.64 -2.59
N ASN A 109 -10.66 0.42 -1.78
CA ASN A 109 -11.56 1.54 -2.10
C ASN A 109 -11.14 2.31 -3.35
N VAL A 110 -9.84 2.35 -3.63
CA VAL A 110 -9.24 3.06 -4.76
C VAL A 110 -8.52 2.15 -5.76
N PHE A 111 -8.40 0.86 -5.45
CA PHE A 111 -7.71 -0.12 -6.27
C PHE A 111 -8.55 -0.49 -7.50
N ASN A 112 -7.96 -0.41 -8.69
CA ASN A 112 -8.53 -0.90 -9.94
C ASN A 112 -7.99 -2.31 -10.27
N SER A 113 -6.67 -2.41 -10.37
CA SER A 113 -5.99 -3.66 -10.74
C SER A 113 -4.51 -3.58 -10.39
N CYS A 114 -3.79 -4.69 -10.47
CA CYS A 114 -2.33 -4.69 -10.43
C CYS A 114 -1.75 -5.60 -11.50
N ASN A 115 -0.51 -5.31 -11.92
CA ASN A 115 0.27 -6.20 -12.76
C ASN A 115 1.31 -6.93 -11.91
N ALA A 116 1.53 -8.19 -12.21
CA ALA A 116 2.46 -9.02 -11.47
C ALA A 116 3.21 -9.97 -12.41
N ILE A 117 4.35 -10.49 -11.95
CA ILE A 117 5.11 -11.53 -12.62
C ILE A 117 5.04 -12.80 -11.80
N SER A 118 4.69 -13.90 -12.44
CA SER A 118 4.69 -15.24 -11.83
C SER A 118 6.12 -15.68 -11.51
N LEU A 119 6.34 -16.16 -10.30
CA LEU A 119 7.61 -16.80 -9.90
C LEU A 119 7.84 -18.14 -10.58
N ASN A 120 6.75 -18.85 -10.95
CA ASN A 120 6.82 -20.20 -11.52
C ASN A 120 7.26 -20.19 -12.99
N ASN A 121 6.69 -19.30 -13.81
CA ASN A 121 6.91 -19.30 -15.27
C ASN A 121 7.34 -17.96 -15.84
N HIS A 122 7.53 -16.94 -15.00
CA HIS A 122 7.94 -15.58 -15.32
C HIS A 122 6.99 -14.84 -16.29
N SER A 123 5.76 -15.32 -16.44
CA SER A 123 4.75 -14.65 -17.23
C SER A 123 4.16 -13.43 -16.50
N GLU A 124 3.73 -12.44 -17.27
CA GLU A 124 3.01 -11.31 -16.74
C GLU A 124 1.53 -11.66 -16.57
N LYS A 125 0.95 -11.24 -15.47
CA LYS A 125 -0.47 -11.42 -15.16
C LYS A 125 -1.04 -10.13 -14.59
N LYS A 126 -2.24 -9.78 -15.04
CA LYS A 126 -3.04 -8.69 -14.47
C LYS A 126 -4.10 -9.28 -13.55
N PHE A 127 -4.22 -8.70 -12.36
CA PHE A 127 -5.26 -9.03 -11.39
C PHE A 127 -6.22 -7.87 -11.26
N THR A 128 -7.51 -8.11 -11.50
CA THR A 128 -8.56 -7.14 -11.22
C THR A 128 -8.84 -7.05 -9.72
N LYS A 129 -9.65 -6.08 -9.30
CA LYS A 129 -10.07 -5.95 -7.91
C LYS A 129 -10.75 -7.24 -7.40
N GLU A 130 -11.64 -7.80 -8.20
CA GLU A 130 -12.38 -9.04 -7.89
C GLU A 130 -11.43 -10.24 -7.76
N ALA A 131 -10.44 -10.32 -8.66
CA ALA A 131 -9.45 -11.39 -8.64
C ALA A 131 -8.55 -11.32 -7.40
N CYS A 132 -8.33 -10.13 -6.83
CA CYS A 132 -7.54 -9.94 -5.62
C CYS A 132 -8.23 -10.45 -4.35
N LYS A 133 -9.55 -10.69 -4.36
CA LYS A 133 -10.34 -11.19 -3.22
C LYS A 133 -9.98 -10.46 -1.93
N PHE A 134 -10.00 -9.14 -1.98
CA PHE A 134 -9.66 -8.32 -0.81
C PHE A 134 -10.60 -8.58 0.36
N GLY A 135 -10.06 -8.50 1.55
CA GLY A 135 -10.74 -8.56 2.82
C GLY A 135 -9.90 -7.84 3.88
N TYR A 136 -10.39 -7.82 5.11
CA TYR A 136 -9.71 -7.15 6.20
C TYR A 136 -8.28 -7.70 6.40
N ARG A 137 -7.27 -6.89 6.06
CA ARG A 137 -5.83 -7.26 6.07
C ARG A 137 -5.53 -8.53 5.31
N SER A 138 -6.24 -8.77 4.19
CA SER A 138 -6.17 -10.00 3.42
C SER A 138 -6.30 -9.74 1.92
N SER A 139 -5.71 -10.61 1.12
CA SER A 139 -5.87 -10.70 -0.32
C SER A 139 -5.51 -12.10 -0.80
N ILE A 140 -5.70 -12.37 -2.09
CA ILE A 140 -5.24 -13.61 -2.74
C ILE A 140 -3.73 -13.81 -2.57
N PHE A 141 -2.94 -12.72 -2.58
CA PHE A 141 -1.47 -12.77 -2.45
C PHE A 141 -0.99 -13.13 -1.05
N LYS A 142 -1.86 -13.08 -0.05
CA LYS A 142 -1.57 -13.50 1.33
C LYS A 142 -2.10 -14.90 1.62
N ASN A 143 -2.96 -15.43 0.77
CA ASN A 143 -3.65 -16.71 0.92
C ASN A 143 -3.36 -17.65 -0.27
N GLU A 144 -4.30 -17.84 -1.19
CA GLU A 144 -4.28 -18.92 -2.20
C GLU A 144 -3.10 -18.81 -3.19
N GLN A 145 -2.58 -17.59 -3.42
CA GLN A 145 -1.43 -17.36 -4.31
C GLN A 145 -0.25 -16.73 -3.56
N LYS A 146 -0.14 -17.09 -2.27
CA LYS A 146 1.01 -16.68 -1.47
C LYS A 146 2.31 -17.18 -2.11
N ASP A 147 3.30 -16.29 -2.18
CA ASP A 147 4.64 -16.55 -2.72
C ASP A 147 4.66 -17.00 -4.20
N GLU A 148 3.58 -16.73 -4.97
CA GLU A 148 3.52 -17.09 -6.39
C GLU A 148 3.78 -15.93 -7.34
N PHE A 149 3.61 -14.69 -6.88
CA PHE A 149 3.67 -13.50 -7.72
C PHE A 149 4.46 -12.36 -7.11
N ILE A 150 5.14 -11.61 -7.96
CA ILE A 150 5.77 -10.32 -7.63
C ILE A 150 4.93 -9.23 -8.30
N ILE A 151 4.30 -8.37 -7.50
CA ILE A 151 3.58 -7.20 -8.02
C ILE A 151 4.60 -6.21 -8.57
N THR A 152 4.38 -5.73 -9.80
CA THR A 152 5.26 -4.80 -10.51
C THR A 152 4.66 -3.40 -10.64
N SER A 153 3.34 -3.28 -10.65
CA SER A 153 2.62 -2.00 -10.61
C SER A 153 1.21 -2.17 -10.07
N VAL A 154 0.65 -1.09 -9.53
CA VAL A 154 -0.74 -1.00 -9.09
C VAL A 154 -1.44 0.13 -9.84
N ILE A 155 -2.67 -0.10 -10.28
CA ILE A 155 -3.51 0.89 -10.93
C ILE A 155 -4.56 1.38 -9.92
N PHE A 156 -4.62 2.70 -9.74
CA PHE A 156 -5.52 3.37 -8.83
C PHE A 156 -6.55 4.20 -9.59
N ASN A 157 -7.80 4.21 -9.12
CA ASN A 157 -8.83 5.14 -9.55
C ASN A 157 -9.07 6.15 -8.42
N LEU A 158 -8.74 7.40 -8.67
CA LEU A 158 -8.81 8.48 -7.70
C LEU A 158 -9.78 9.57 -8.17
N THR A 159 -10.26 10.37 -7.23
CA THR A 159 -11.14 11.51 -7.53
C THR A 159 -10.33 12.78 -7.75
N LYS A 160 -10.76 13.64 -8.69
CA LYS A 160 -10.21 14.99 -8.93
C LYS A 160 -11.08 16.09 -8.34
N THR A 161 -12.36 15.79 -8.20
CA THR A 161 -13.37 16.71 -7.66
C THR A 161 -14.40 15.91 -6.86
N LYS A 162 -15.22 16.58 -6.04
CA LYS A 162 -16.28 15.96 -5.25
C LYS A 162 -15.79 14.76 -4.44
N HIS A 163 -14.67 14.95 -3.75
CA HIS A 163 -14.04 13.90 -2.95
C HIS A 163 -15.00 13.38 -1.87
N ASN A 164 -15.10 12.06 -1.77
CA ASN A 164 -15.76 11.41 -0.64
C ASN A 164 -14.76 11.31 0.52
N LYS A 165 -14.74 12.35 1.37
CA LYS A 165 -13.80 12.48 2.48
C LYS A 165 -14.24 11.64 3.65
N ASN A 166 -13.47 10.63 4.03
CA ASN A 166 -13.77 9.80 5.20
C ASN A 166 -13.19 10.43 6.47
N ILE A 167 -13.95 11.29 7.11
CA ILE A 167 -13.58 11.99 8.35
C ILE A 167 -14.36 11.48 9.59
N GLY A 168 -15.22 10.48 9.42
CA GLY A 168 -16.07 9.92 10.49
C GLY A 168 -15.31 9.10 11.54
N TYR A 169 -14.06 8.72 11.28
CA TYR A 169 -13.24 8.01 12.27
C TYR A 169 -12.90 8.93 13.45
N GLY A 170 -13.25 8.49 14.68
CA GLY A 170 -13.27 9.34 15.88
C GLY A 170 -12.01 10.19 16.09
N ALA A 171 -10.82 9.60 15.95
CA ALA A 171 -9.56 10.33 16.15
C ALA A 171 -9.31 11.43 15.09
N ILE A 172 -9.72 11.22 13.83
CA ILE A 172 -9.61 12.26 12.79
C ILE A 172 -10.59 13.40 13.09
N LYS A 173 -11.83 13.06 13.42
CA LYS A 173 -12.85 14.04 13.75
C LYS A 173 -12.42 14.90 14.93
N GLU A 174 -11.88 14.30 15.97
CA GLU A 174 -11.36 14.99 17.15
C GLU A 174 -10.23 15.95 16.78
N GLU A 175 -9.25 15.50 15.99
CA GLU A 175 -8.12 16.32 15.56
C GLU A 175 -8.56 17.51 14.71
N LEU A 176 -9.49 17.31 13.76
CA LEU A 176 -10.03 18.38 12.92
C LEU A 176 -10.85 19.40 13.75
N ASN A 177 -11.62 18.92 14.73
CA ASN A 177 -12.37 19.79 15.65
C ASN A 177 -11.41 20.65 16.50
N ASN A 178 -10.32 20.08 17.01
CA ASN A 178 -9.31 20.81 17.77
C ASN A 178 -8.62 21.91 16.94
N LEU A 179 -8.55 21.71 15.61
CA LEU A 179 -8.05 22.69 14.67
C LEU A 179 -9.13 23.65 14.14
N GLN A 180 -10.39 23.51 14.58
CA GLN A 180 -11.56 24.29 14.12
C GLN A 180 -11.82 24.18 12.62
N ILE A 181 -11.55 23.01 12.02
CA ILE A 181 -11.71 22.73 10.60
C ILE A 181 -13.00 21.93 10.38
N GLU A 182 -14.04 22.54 9.83
CA GLU A 182 -15.33 21.91 9.53
C GLU A 182 -15.34 21.19 8.18
N ASN A 183 -14.72 21.79 7.15
CA ASN A 183 -14.70 21.27 5.78
C ASN A 183 -13.25 21.04 5.31
N PRO A 184 -12.58 20.00 5.80
CA PRO A 184 -11.17 19.80 5.55
C PRO A 184 -10.88 19.53 4.07
N THR A 185 -9.74 20.02 3.59
CA THR A 185 -9.10 19.62 2.34
C THR A 185 -8.49 18.23 2.48
N LEU A 186 -8.07 17.63 1.36
CA LEU A 186 -7.33 16.35 1.39
C LEU A 186 -6.04 16.48 2.21
N LYS A 187 -5.37 17.63 2.11
CA LYS A 187 -4.15 17.94 2.85
C LYS A 187 -4.38 17.98 4.35
N GLU A 188 -5.41 18.67 4.81
CA GLU A 188 -5.74 18.75 6.24
C GLU A 188 -6.14 17.39 6.83
N ILE A 189 -6.83 16.53 6.06
CA ILE A 189 -7.10 15.15 6.49
C ILE A 189 -5.78 14.37 6.63
N SER A 190 -4.90 14.44 5.64
CA SER A 190 -3.59 13.79 5.67
C SER A 190 -2.75 14.26 6.86
N GLU A 191 -2.68 15.57 7.10
CA GLU A 191 -1.93 16.15 8.23
C GLU A 191 -2.49 15.68 9.58
N ALA A 192 -3.81 15.62 9.74
CA ALA A 192 -4.47 15.06 10.92
C ALA A 192 -4.09 13.59 11.12
N VAL A 193 -4.15 12.77 10.06
CA VAL A 193 -3.73 11.37 10.10
C VAL A 193 -2.26 11.23 10.50
N ILE A 194 -1.37 12.00 9.89
CA ILE A 194 0.07 11.99 10.19
C ILE A 194 0.31 12.35 11.65
N LYS A 195 -0.35 13.37 12.17
CA LYS A 195 -0.23 13.80 13.57
C LYS A 195 -0.68 12.68 14.53
N ILE A 196 -1.84 12.07 14.28
CA ILE A 196 -2.37 10.95 15.08
C ILE A 196 -1.39 9.76 15.04
N ARG A 197 -0.84 9.42 13.87
CA ARG A 197 0.11 8.31 13.76
C ARG A 197 1.41 8.58 14.48
N ARG A 198 1.97 9.77 14.37
CA ARG A 198 3.19 10.18 15.08
C ARG A 198 3.02 10.19 16.59
N SER A 199 1.81 10.45 17.12
CA SER A 199 1.57 10.36 18.57
C SER A 199 1.48 8.93 19.09
N LYS A 200 1.20 7.94 18.22
CA LYS A 200 0.97 6.54 18.60
C LYS A 200 2.13 5.60 18.26
N LEU A 201 2.91 5.93 17.23
CA LEU A 201 3.95 5.05 16.71
C LEU A 201 5.31 5.76 16.80
N PRO A 202 6.35 5.08 17.25
CA PRO A 202 7.69 5.63 17.23
C PRO A 202 8.16 5.86 15.79
N ASP A 203 8.98 6.88 15.58
CA ASP A 203 9.64 7.11 14.29
C ASP A 203 10.61 5.95 13.99
N PRO A 204 10.41 5.21 12.89
CA PRO A 204 11.27 4.07 12.56
C PRO A 204 12.72 4.45 12.28
N LYS A 205 13.01 5.73 12.01
CA LYS A 205 14.39 6.25 11.90
C LYS A 205 15.08 6.36 13.25
N LYS A 206 14.32 6.49 14.36
CA LYS A 206 14.82 6.60 15.71
C LYS A 206 14.77 5.27 16.46
N LEU A 207 13.69 4.53 16.24
CA LEU A 207 13.46 3.21 16.84
C LEU A 207 12.86 2.30 15.80
N GLY A 208 13.65 1.34 15.29
CA GLY A 208 13.20 0.34 14.33
C GLY A 208 11.95 -0.37 14.85
N ASN A 209 10.93 -0.44 14.04
CA ASN A 209 9.69 -1.14 14.34
C ASN A 209 9.02 -1.65 13.08
N SER A 210 8.18 -2.68 13.20
CA SER A 210 7.42 -3.28 12.11
C SER A 210 6.00 -2.74 12.02
N GLY A 211 5.70 -1.62 12.67
CA GLY A 211 4.37 -1.04 12.73
C GLY A 211 3.39 -1.89 13.56
N SER A 212 2.14 -1.96 13.14
CA SER A 212 1.11 -2.79 13.79
C SER A 212 1.35 -4.27 13.46
N PHE A 213 1.97 -4.99 14.38
CA PHE A 213 2.39 -6.38 14.20
C PHE A 213 1.21 -7.36 14.21
N PHE A 214 0.27 -7.17 15.13
CA PHE A 214 -0.88 -8.06 15.25
C PHE A 214 -2.09 -7.55 14.45
N LYS A 215 -2.79 -8.48 13.84
CA LYS A 215 -4.10 -8.25 13.25
C LYS A 215 -5.16 -8.24 14.37
N ASN A 216 -6.04 -7.23 14.39
CA ASN A 216 -7.17 -7.24 15.33
C ASN A 216 -8.07 -8.44 15.04
N PRO A 217 -8.49 -9.20 16.04
CA PRO A 217 -9.43 -10.29 15.83
C PRO A 217 -10.82 -9.75 15.45
N ILE A 218 -11.51 -10.51 14.63
CA ILE A 218 -12.95 -10.31 14.41
C ILE A 218 -13.66 -11.27 15.36
N ILE A 219 -14.41 -10.71 16.31
CA ILE A 219 -15.17 -11.47 17.29
C ILE A 219 -16.66 -11.18 17.10
N ASN A 220 -17.53 -12.09 17.53
CA ASN A 220 -18.96 -11.84 17.53
C ASN A 220 -19.38 -10.91 18.69
N ASN A 221 -20.58 -10.33 18.60
CA ASN A 221 -21.07 -9.37 19.61
C ASN A 221 -21.22 -9.94 21.03
N LEU A 222 -21.27 -11.28 21.17
CA LEU A 222 -21.37 -11.93 22.49
C LEU A 222 -20.01 -12.07 23.16
N GLU A 223 -18.96 -12.14 22.37
CA GLU A 223 -17.55 -12.21 22.84
C GLU A 223 -16.98 -10.81 23.14
N PHE A 224 -17.64 -9.75 22.62
CA PHE A 224 -17.27 -8.37 22.91
C PHE A 224 -17.94 -7.92 24.21
N LYS A 225 -17.24 -8.08 25.33
CA LYS A 225 -17.67 -7.63 26.67
C LYS A 225 -16.74 -6.56 27.20
#